data_8b65faa8958ea250b22e926db7979ba1
#
_entry.id   8b65faa8958ea250b22e926db7979ba1
#
_cell.length_a   1.000
_cell.length_b   1.000
_cell.length_c   1.000
_cell.angle_alpha   90.00
_cell.angle_beta   90.00
_cell.angle_gamma   90.00
#
_symmetry.space_group_name_H-M   'P 1'
#
loop_
_entity.id
_entity.type
_entity.pdbx_description
1 polymer ?
#
loop_
_entity_poly.entity_id
_entity_poly.type
_entity_poly.pdbx_seq_one_letter_code
_entity_poly.pdbx_strand_id
1 'polypeptide(L)'
;MNFNVNSTFLYGVAAVVILFVLAQSVFFLVRAFKRGKELGISTAKLKKTIISTAVFTIAPALSILIGIITLSKFLGIPLPWIRMSVIGAITYELPAETSTANALGVSLSETITDPATYTAIAWVMTLGILPSLIFPPILMKKIQGGMGKMKAKDQKWGDIFMTSLFLGMISAFLGMVFADIRVGIEGWIPIFVLLASAAFMALCGLLIKKFKWIETYAMSISMVGGMIFACIITPLLTK
;
A
#
# COMPACT_ATOMS: atom_id res chain seq x y z
N MET A 1 -19.80 2.19 30.55
CA MET A 1 -19.48 3.01 29.35
C MET A 1 -19.71 2.14 28.15
N ASN A 2 -20.60 2.53 27.24
CA ASN A 2 -20.81 1.77 26.01
C ASN A 2 -19.58 2.01 25.11
N PHE A 3 -18.96 0.92 24.67
CA PHE A 3 -17.83 0.98 23.72
C PHE A 3 -18.31 1.59 22.40
N ASN A 4 -17.54 2.55 21.87
CA ASN A 4 -17.80 3.16 20.57
C ASN A 4 -16.48 3.27 19.79
N VAL A 5 -16.41 2.59 18.65
CA VAL A 5 -15.26 2.60 17.74
C VAL A 5 -14.92 4.00 17.21
N ASN A 6 -15.87 4.94 17.25
CA ASN A 6 -15.71 6.33 16.85
C ASN A 6 -15.68 7.28 18.07
N SER A 7 -15.16 6.84 19.22
CA SER A 7 -15.04 7.67 20.40
C SER A 7 -14.07 8.83 20.22
N THR A 8 -14.33 9.97 20.87
CA THR A 8 -13.44 11.15 20.85
C THR A 8 -12.02 10.81 21.32
N PHE A 9 -11.89 9.86 22.25
CA PHE A 9 -10.59 9.39 22.72
C PHE A 9 -9.78 8.76 21.59
N LEU A 10 -10.38 7.85 20.79
CA LEU A 10 -9.71 7.21 19.66
C LEU A 10 -9.33 8.21 18.56
N TYR A 11 -10.19 9.19 18.29
CA TYR A 11 -9.84 10.29 17.39
C TYR A 11 -8.68 11.14 17.92
N GLY A 12 -8.63 11.40 19.23
CA GLY A 12 -7.51 12.11 19.85
C GLY A 12 -6.18 11.37 19.68
N VAL A 13 -6.17 10.06 19.93
CA VAL A 13 -4.99 9.20 19.71
C VAL A 13 -4.58 9.22 18.22
N ALA A 14 -5.55 9.08 17.30
CA ALA A 14 -5.29 9.14 15.88
C ALA A 14 -4.66 10.47 15.46
N ALA A 15 -5.21 11.58 15.94
CA ALA A 15 -4.70 12.92 15.65
C ALA A 15 -3.25 13.11 16.11
N VAL A 16 -2.91 12.66 17.33
CA VAL A 16 -1.54 12.76 17.87
C VAL A 16 -0.56 11.97 16.99
N VAL A 17 -0.88 10.73 16.65
CA VAL A 17 -0.02 9.88 15.81
C VAL A 17 0.17 10.49 14.42
N ILE A 18 -0.91 10.95 13.78
CA ILE A 18 -0.87 11.54 12.44
C ILE A 18 -0.09 12.84 12.43
N LEU A 19 -0.28 13.71 13.42
CA LEU A 19 0.48 14.95 13.56
C LEU A 19 1.97 14.68 13.74
N PHE A 20 2.33 13.66 14.52
CA PHE A 20 3.73 13.24 14.68
C PHE A 20 4.34 12.81 13.35
N VAL A 21 3.64 11.96 12.58
CA VAL A 21 4.11 11.49 11.26
C VAL A 21 4.24 12.63 10.26
N LEU A 22 3.30 13.58 10.27
CA LEU A 22 3.37 14.78 9.43
C LEU A 22 4.58 15.64 9.80
N ALA A 23 4.79 15.89 11.09
CA ALA A 23 5.95 16.64 11.56
C ALA A 23 7.28 15.98 11.17
N GLN A 24 7.36 14.66 11.32
CA GLN A 24 8.50 13.85 10.89
C GLN A 24 8.74 13.95 9.38
N SER A 25 7.68 13.88 8.58
CA SER A 25 7.77 13.99 7.12
C SER A 25 8.30 15.36 6.66
N VAL A 26 7.80 16.44 7.28
CA VAL A 26 8.30 17.81 7.02
C VAL A 26 9.75 17.95 7.45
N PHE A 27 10.12 17.42 8.62
CA PHE A 27 11.51 17.45 9.10
C PHE A 27 12.46 16.79 8.12
N PHE A 28 12.14 15.58 7.65
CA PHE A 28 12.99 14.87 6.70
C PHE A 28 13.03 15.55 5.32
N LEU A 29 11.91 16.10 4.85
CA LEU A 29 11.88 16.85 3.59
C LEU A 29 12.82 18.06 3.64
N VAL A 30 12.75 18.86 4.71
CA VAL A 30 13.61 20.03 4.90
C VAL A 30 15.08 19.62 4.98
N ARG A 31 15.38 18.56 5.74
CA ARG A 31 16.75 18.05 5.88
C ARG A 31 17.30 17.52 4.56
N ALA A 32 16.52 16.75 3.81
CA ALA A 32 16.91 16.25 2.49
C ALA A 32 17.13 17.39 1.50
N PHE A 33 16.28 18.41 1.51
CA PHE A 33 16.41 19.58 0.64
C PHE A 33 17.69 20.38 0.94
N LYS A 34 18.00 20.61 2.22
CA LYS A 34 19.25 21.26 2.65
C LYS A 34 20.47 20.46 2.19
N ARG A 35 20.45 19.14 2.46
CA ARG A 35 21.56 18.26 2.07
C ARG A 35 21.74 18.19 0.56
N GLY A 36 20.66 18.20 -0.21
CA GLY A 36 20.72 18.25 -1.68
C GLY A 36 21.43 19.51 -2.19
N LYS A 37 21.19 20.68 -1.55
CA LYS A 37 21.91 21.92 -1.87
C LYS A 37 23.40 21.86 -1.54
N GLU A 38 23.77 21.30 -0.38
CA GLU A 38 25.18 21.11 0.03
C GLU A 38 25.94 20.21 -0.95
N LEU A 39 25.27 19.22 -1.55
CA LEU A 39 25.82 18.33 -2.58
C LEU A 39 25.87 18.96 -3.98
N GLY A 40 25.54 20.26 -4.12
CA GLY A 40 25.61 20.98 -5.39
C GLY A 40 24.43 20.72 -6.34
N ILE A 41 23.33 20.08 -5.86
CA ILE A 41 22.15 19.86 -6.69
C ILE A 41 21.39 21.19 -6.86
N SER A 42 21.12 21.58 -8.11
CA SER A 42 20.41 22.84 -8.37
C SER A 42 19.02 22.85 -7.73
N THR A 43 18.65 24.01 -7.18
CA THR A 43 17.33 24.20 -6.54
C THR A 43 16.17 23.91 -7.51
N ALA A 44 16.34 24.19 -8.80
CA ALA A 44 15.33 23.88 -9.81
C ALA A 44 15.09 22.36 -9.93
N LYS A 45 16.18 21.56 -9.91
CA LYS A 45 16.10 20.10 -9.95
C LYS A 45 15.44 19.55 -8.69
N LEU A 46 15.80 20.06 -7.51
CA LEU A 46 15.19 19.66 -6.23
C LEU A 46 13.67 19.94 -6.22
N LYS A 47 13.25 21.16 -6.62
CA LYS A 47 11.83 21.52 -6.73
C LYS A 47 11.09 20.63 -7.73
N LYS A 48 11.68 20.39 -8.91
CA LYS A 48 11.08 19.51 -9.92
C LYS A 48 10.87 18.09 -9.35
N THR A 49 11.85 17.56 -8.61
CA THR A 49 11.74 16.24 -7.96
C THR A 49 10.60 16.23 -6.94
N ILE A 50 10.48 17.24 -6.08
CA ILE A 50 9.39 17.34 -5.10
C ILE A 50 8.02 17.33 -5.78
N ILE A 51 7.83 18.16 -6.81
CA ILE A 51 6.55 18.25 -7.54
C ILE A 51 6.23 16.93 -8.23
N SER A 52 7.21 16.34 -8.93
CA SER A 52 7.03 15.06 -9.61
C SER A 52 6.65 13.95 -8.63
N THR A 53 7.33 13.87 -7.48
CA THR A 53 7.01 12.89 -6.44
C THR A 53 5.62 13.13 -5.84
N ALA A 54 5.25 14.38 -5.56
CA ALA A 54 3.93 14.72 -5.04
C ALA A 54 2.81 14.27 -6.00
N VAL A 55 2.96 14.56 -7.30
CA VAL A 55 1.98 14.10 -8.30
C VAL A 55 1.94 12.58 -8.41
N PHE A 56 3.10 11.91 -8.38
CA PHE A 56 3.17 10.44 -8.38
C PHE A 56 2.44 9.82 -7.18
N THR A 57 2.44 10.49 -6.03
CA THR A 57 1.82 9.98 -4.79
C THR A 57 0.28 10.08 -4.80
N ILE A 58 -0.34 10.83 -5.71
CA ILE A 58 -1.80 11.01 -5.74
C ILE A 58 -2.54 9.67 -5.89
N ALA A 59 -2.12 8.81 -6.83
CA ALA A 59 -2.80 7.54 -7.08
C ALA A 59 -2.70 6.56 -5.89
N PRO A 60 -1.51 6.32 -5.29
CA PRO A 60 -1.41 5.56 -4.05
C PRO A 60 -2.22 6.16 -2.89
N ALA A 61 -2.26 7.50 -2.75
CA ALA A 61 -3.03 8.16 -1.71
C ALA A 61 -4.54 7.91 -1.86
N LEU A 62 -5.08 7.93 -3.07
CA LEU A 62 -6.48 7.58 -3.34
C LEU A 62 -6.77 6.11 -2.99
N SER A 63 -5.87 5.18 -3.29
CA SER A 63 -6.01 3.77 -2.90
C SER A 63 -6.04 3.60 -1.38
N ILE A 64 -5.19 4.33 -0.65
CA ILE A 64 -5.18 4.35 0.81
C ILE A 64 -6.52 4.89 1.35
N LEU A 65 -7.02 5.98 0.77
CA LEU A 65 -8.30 6.57 1.18
C LEU A 65 -9.47 5.58 1.03
N ILE A 66 -9.54 4.87 -0.10
CA ILE A 66 -10.53 3.83 -0.34
C ILE A 66 -10.37 2.70 0.68
N GLY A 67 -9.14 2.30 0.99
CA GLY A 67 -8.84 1.32 2.03
C GLY A 67 -9.37 1.73 3.40
N ILE A 68 -9.16 2.99 3.81
CA ILE A 68 -9.69 3.53 5.06
C ILE A 68 -11.23 3.45 5.07
N ILE A 69 -11.88 3.87 3.99
CA ILE A 69 -13.35 3.83 3.88
C ILE A 69 -13.87 2.40 3.99
N THR A 70 -13.20 1.44 3.34
CA THR A 70 -13.59 0.03 3.38
C THR A 70 -13.51 -0.55 4.80
N LEU A 71 -12.36 -0.41 5.46
CA LEU A 71 -12.13 -0.90 6.82
C LEU A 71 -12.98 -0.15 7.87
N SER A 72 -13.31 1.11 7.62
CA SER A 72 -14.06 1.93 8.58
C SER A 72 -15.51 1.50 8.77
N LYS A 73 -16.07 0.74 7.85
CA LYS A 73 -17.44 0.21 7.99
C LYS A 73 -17.58 -0.69 9.22
N PHE A 74 -16.57 -1.48 9.49
CA PHE A 74 -16.54 -2.43 10.59
C PHE A 74 -15.75 -1.91 11.81
N LEU A 75 -14.54 -1.37 11.61
CA LEU A 75 -13.64 -0.92 12.68
C LEU A 75 -13.83 0.54 13.11
N GLY A 76 -14.73 1.28 12.48
CA GLY A 76 -14.78 2.74 12.64
C GLY A 76 -13.60 3.45 11.97
N ILE A 77 -13.62 4.78 11.96
CA ILE A 77 -12.61 5.58 11.21
C ILE A 77 -11.23 5.63 11.92
N PRO A 78 -11.14 5.79 13.27
CA PRO A 78 -9.85 6.09 13.91
C PRO A 78 -8.79 5.01 13.70
N LEU A 79 -9.12 3.73 13.86
CA LEU A 79 -8.15 2.64 13.75
C LEU A 79 -7.62 2.46 12.33
N PRO A 80 -8.46 2.31 11.29
CA PRO A 80 -7.97 2.27 9.91
C PRO A 80 -7.17 3.51 9.51
N TRP A 81 -7.55 4.69 9.98
CA TRP A 81 -6.84 5.93 9.69
C TRP A 81 -5.41 5.91 10.24
N ILE A 82 -5.22 5.54 11.52
CA ILE A 82 -3.88 5.36 12.09
C ILE A 82 -3.08 4.33 11.30
N ARG A 83 -3.68 3.16 11.07
CA ARG A 83 -3.03 2.03 10.44
C ARG A 83 -2.54 2.37 9.02
N MET A 84 -3.43 2.85 8.19
CA MET A 84 -3.13 3.18 6.78
C MET A 84 -2.25 4.42 6.62
N SER A 85 -2.22 5.33 7.61
CA SER A 85 -1.38 6.53 7.56
C SER A 85 0.07 6.28 7.99
N VAL A 86 0.36 5.21 8.74
CA VAL A 86 1.70 4.97 9.30
C VAL A 86 2.41 3.84 8.56
N ILE A 87 1.89 2.63 8.62
CA ILE A 87 2.60 1.43 8.13
C ILE A 87 1.66 0.50 7.34
N GLY A 88 0.35 0.61 7.53
CA GLY A 88 -0.62 -0.29 6.97
C GLY A 88 -0.68 -0.28 5.44
N ALA A 89 -1.03 -1.44 4.90
CA ALA A 89 -1.40 -1.61 3.50
C ALA A 89 -2.72 -2.38 3.44
N ILE A 90 -3.64 -1.98 2.56
CA ILE A 90 -4.95 -2.62 2.42
C ILE A 90 -4.82 -4.13 2.17
N THR A 91 -3.79 -4.54 1.42
CA THR A 91 -3.48 -5.94 1.08
C THR A 91 -3.11 -6.79 2.30
N TYR A 92 -2.76 -6.17 3.43
CA TYR A 92 -2.49 -6.83 4.70
C TYR A 92 -3.61 -6.60 5.71
N GLU A 93 -4.08 -5.36 5.83
CA GLU A 93 -5.03 -4.98 6.90
C GLU A 93 -6.39 -5.64 6.69
N LEU A 94 -6.89 -5.70 5.45
CA LEU A 94 -8.17 -6.34 5.13
C LEU A 94 -8.14 -7.85 5.38
N PRO A 95 -7.14 -8.65 4.92
CA PRO A 95 -7.01 -10.04 5.33
C PRO A 95 -6.86 -10.26 6.83
N ALA A 96 -6.16 -9.39 7.55
CA ALA A 96 -6.01 -9.50 9.00
C ALA A 96 -7.35 -9.26 9.73
N GLU A 97 -8.11 -8.24 9.32
CA GLU A 97 -9.47 -7.98 9.81
C GLU A 97 -10.40 -9.17 9.55
N THR A 98 -10.50 -9.59 8.28
CA THR A 98 -11.43 -10.66 7.87
C THR A 98 -11.09 -12.00 8.50
N SER A 99 -9.81 -12.38 8.54
CA SER A 99 -9.40 -13.64 9.16
C SER A 99 -9.66 -13.66 10.66
N THR A 100 -9.42 -12.53 11.35
CA THR A 100 -9.67 -12.44 12.80
C THR A 100 -11.17 -12.43 13.10
N ALA A 101 -11.97 -11.67 12.36
CA ALA A 101 -13.42 -11.65 12.51
C ALA A 101 -14.03 -13.05 12.29
N ASN A 102 -13.61 -13.74 11.22
CA ASN A 102 -14.04 -15.11 10.93
C ASN A 102 -13.64 -16.10 12.05
N ALA A 103 -12.42 -15.99 12.59
CA ALA A 103 -11.96 -16.84 13.69
C ALA A 103 -12.74 -16.60 14.99
N LEU A 104 -13.25 -15.39 15.21
CA LEU A 104 -14.10 -15.03 16.34
C LEU A 104 -15.61 -15.26 16.08
N GLY A 105 -15.98 -15.69 14.88
CA GLY A 105 -17.38 -15.93 14.48
C GLY A 105 -18.21 -14.64 14.36
N VAL A 106 -17.56 -13.48 14.09
CA VAL A 106 -18.21 -12.18 14.01
C VAL A 106 -18.43 -11.78 12.55
N SER A 107 -19.63 -11.28 12.23
CA SER A 107 -19.95 -10.78 10.89
C SER A 107 -19.34 -9.41 10.66
N LEU A 108 -18.77 -9.21 9.45
CA LEU A 108 -18.19 -7.93 9.00
C LEU A 108 -19.25 -6.94 8.47
N SER A 109 -20.52 -7.31 8.46
CA SER A 109 -21.59 -6.48 7.90
C SER A 109 -21.99 -5.29 8.78
N GLU A 110 -21.71 -5.36 10.08
CA GLU A 110 -22.08 -4.33 11.06
C GLU A 110 -20.86 -3.81 11.82
N THR A 111 -20.95 -2.58 12.31
CA THR A 111 -19.88 -1.97 13.12
C THR A 111 -19.68 -2.74 14.41
N ILE A 112 -18.45 -3.01 14.82
CA ILE A 112 -18.10 -3.70 16.07
C ILE A 112 -18.62 -2.93 17.28
N THR A 113 -19.33 -3.62 18.15
CA THR A 113 -19.79 -3.10 19.45
C THR A 113 -19.05 -3.72 20.64
N ASP A 114 -18.39 -4.86 20.42
CA ASP A 114 -17.64 -5.57 21.45
C ASP A 114 -16.17 -5.10 21.51
N PRO A 115 -15.72 -4.55 22.65
CA PRO A 115 -14.35 -4.07 22.81
C PRO A 115 -13.30 -5.19 22.77
N ALA A 116 -13.64 -6.42 23.14
CA ALA A 116 -12.71 -7.54 23.09
C ALA A 116 -12.39 -7.93 21.66
N THR A 117 -13.41 -8.06 20.83
CA THR A 117 -13.25 -8.31 19.39
C THR A 117 -12.45 -7.19 18.69
N TYR A 118 -12.78 -5.92 18.98
CA TYR A 118 -12.05 -4.78 18.44
C TYR A 118 -10.56 -4.82 18.79
N THR A 119 -10.26 -5.08 20.06
CA THR A 119 -8.89 -5.15 20.56
C THR A 119 -8.14 -6.33 19.97
N ALA A 120 -8.78 -7.50 19.83
CA ALA A 120 -8.18 -8.66 19.21
C ALA A 120 -7.77 -8.39 17.76
N ILE A 121 -8.65 -7.77 16.96
CA ILE A 121 -8.33 -7.40 15.58
C ILE A 121 -7.18 -6.39 15.54
N ALA A 122 -7.20 -5.34 16.36
CA ALA A 122 -6.14 -4.36 16.44
C ALA A 122 -4.77 -4.99 16.79
N TRP A 123 -4.75 -5.98 17.70
CA TRP A 123 -3.55 -6.73 18.04
C TRP A 123 -3.05 -7.62 16.92
N VAL A 124 -3.93 -8.37 16.24
CA VAL A 124 -3.55 -9.21 15.10
C VAL A 124 -2.96 -8.38 13.99
N MET A 125 -3.62 -7.26 13.64
CA MET A 125 -3.10 -6.29 12.66
C MET A 125 -1.71 -5.77 13.05
N THR A 126 -1.48 -5.50 14.33
CA THR A 126 -0.21 -4.94 14.82
C THR A 126 0.90 -5.99 14.90
N LEU A 127 0.63 -7.11 15.56
CA LEU A 127 1.63 -8.16 15.77
C LEU A 127 2.06 -8.82 14.47
N GLY A 128 1.15 -8.99 13.51
CA GLY A 128 1.47 -9.61 12.24
C GLY A 128 2.39 -8.77 11.35
N ILE A 129 2.38 -7.43 11.48
CA ILE A 129 3.27 -6.55 10.70
C ILE A 129 4.64 -6.33 11.38
N LEU A 130 4.74 -6.51 12.71
CA LEU A 130 5.98 -6.27 13.46
C LEU A 130 7.19 -7.06 12.93
N PRO A 131 7.08 -8.35 12.58
CA PRO A 131 8.21 -9.10 12.05
C PRO A 131 8.80 -8.47 10.78
N SER A 132 7.94 -7.97 9.88
CA SER A 132 8.38 -7.33 8.64
C SER A 132 9.09 -5.97 8.87
N LEU A 133 8.88 -5.35 10.02
CA LEU A 133 9.56 -4.10 10.40
C LEU A 133 10.87 -4.35 11.15
N ILE A 134 10.92 -5.40 11.98
CA ILE A 134 12.05 -5.68 12.88
C ILE A 134 13.15 -6.45 12.15
N PHE A 135 12.79 -7.51 11.42
CA PHE A 135 13.78 -8.38 10.80
C PHE A 135 14.63 -7.72 9.69
N PRO A 136 14.07 -6.93 8.75
CA PRO A 136 14.88 -6.34 7.69
C PRO A 136 16.01 -5.45 8.21
N PRO A 137 15.82 -4.49 9.13
CA PRO A 137 16.92 -3.67 9.65
C PRO A 137 18.00 -4.48 10.33
N ILE A 138 17.64 -5.53 11.06
CA ILE A 138 18.60 -6.39 11.79
C ILE A 138 19.38 -7.28 10.82
N LEU A 139 18.69 -7.87 9.86
CA LEU A 139 19.27 -8.84 8.93
C LEU A 139 19.90 -8.20 7.70
N MET A 140 19.61 -6.93 7.40
CA MET A 140 20.02 -6.26 6.17
C MET A 140 21.52 -6.33 5.90
N LYS A 141 22.35 -6.13 6.93
CA LYS A 141 23.81 -6.24 6.79
C LYS A 141 24.25 -7.65 6.38
N LYS A 142 23.64 -8.69 6.95
CA LYS A 142 23.94 -10.09 6.60
C LYS A 142 23.43 -10.43 5.19
N ILE A 143 22.23 -10.00 4.86
CA ILE A 143 21.62 -10.21 3.55
C ILE A 143 22.45 -9.52 2.46
N GLN A 144 22.77 -8.23 2.64
CA GLN A 144 23.60 -7.47 1.68
C GLN A 144 25.01 -8.05 1.57
N GLY A 145 25.63 -8.44 2.69
CA GLY A 145 26.93 -9.09 2.68
C GLY A 145 26.91 -10.44 1.97
N GLY A 146 25.87 -11.26 2.16
CA GLY A 146 25.67 -12.53 1.46
C GLY A 146 25.47 -12.33 -0.05
N MET A 147 24.60 -11.40 -0.43
CA MET A 147 24.36 -11.04 -1.84
C MET A 147 25.60 -10.45 -2.52
N GLY A 148 26.36 -9.61 -1.80
CA GLY A 148 27.62 -9.07 -2.31
C GLY A 148 28.65 -10.16 -2.58
N LYS A 149 28.82 -11.11 -1.68
CA LYS A 149 29.71 -12.28 -1.86
C LYS A 149 29.25 -13.17 -3.00
N MET A 150 27.95 -13.38 -3.15
CA MET A 150 27.38 -14.17 -4.25
C MET A 150 27.64 -13.50 -5.60
N LYS A 151 27.39 -12.18 -5.72
CA LYS A 151 27.69 -11.41 -6.94
C LYS A 151 29.18 -11.34 -7.25
N ALA A 152 30.03 -11.25 -6.23
CA ALA A 152 31.48 -11.26 -6.40
C ALA A 152 32.02 -12.62 -6.87
N LYS A 153 31.37 -13.72 -6.48
CA LYS A 153 31.75 -15.08 -6.89
C LYS A 153 31.23 -15.42 -8.29
N ASP A 154 29.99 -15.06 -8.57
CA ASP A 154 29.35 -15.25 -9.87
C ASP A 154 28.22 -14.23 -10.06
N GLN A 155 28.44 -13.26 -10.93
CA GLN A 155 27.49 -12.17 -11.20
C GLN A 155 26.19 -12.72 -11.80
N LYS A 156 26.25 -13.75 -12.65
CA LYS A 156 25.06 -14.35 -13.27
C LYS A 156 24.12 -14.96 -12.21
N TRP A 157 24.67 -15.70 -11.26
CA TRP A 157 23.90 -16.28 -10.16
C TRP A 157 23.29 -15.21 -9.26
N GLY A 158 24.03 -14.13 -8.99
CA GLY A 158 23.51 -12.98 -8.25
C GLY A 158 22.31 -12.32 -8.93
N ASP A 159 22.38 -12.15 -10.23
CA ASP A 159 21.30 -11.54 -11.01
C ASP A 159 20.10 -12.48 -11.16
N ILE A 160 20.31 -13.79 -11.35
CA ILE A 160 19.25 -14.81 -11.36
C ILE A 160 18.52 -14.81 -10.01
N PHE A 161 19.24 -14.80 -8.90
CA PHE A 161 18.65 -14.80 -7.55
C PHE A 161 17.78 -13.55 -7.32
N MET A 162 18.28 -12.35 -7.66
CA MET A 162 17.51 -11.11 -7.53
C MET A 162 16.28 -11.12 -8.43
N THR A 163 16.40 -11.58 -9.67
CA THR A 163 15.27 -11.70 -10.59
C THR A 163 14.23 -12.70 -10.06
N SER A 164 14.67 -13.84 -9.52
CA SER A 164 13.78 -14.84 -8.94
C SER A 164 13.02 -14.33 -7.72
N LEU A 165 13.68 -13.57 -6.84
CA LEU A 165 13.00 -12.90 -5.71
C LEU A 165 11.92 -11.92 -6.20
N PHE A 166 12.26 -11.11 -7.21
CA PHE A 166 11.33 -10.14 -7.78
C PHE A 166 10.13 -10.83 -8.45
N LEU A 167 10.38 -11.87 -9.24
CA LEU A 167 9.32 -12.68 -9.86
C LEU A 167 8.47 -13.41 -8.82
N GLY A 168 9.07 -13.91 -7.75
CA GLY A 168 8.34 -14.53 -6.63
C GLY A 168 7.38 -13.54 -5.95
N MET A 169 7.84 -12.31 -5.72
CA MET A 169 6.98 -11.24 -5.18
C MET A 169 5.82 -10.91 -6.14
N ILE A 170 6.08 -10.75 -7.43
CA ILE A 170 5.04 -10.52 -8.44
C ILE A 170 4.05 -11.68 -8.46
N SER A 171 4.53 -12.93 -8.41
CA SER A 171 3.69 -14.13 -8.41
C SER A 171 2.78 -14.19 -7.18
N ALA A 172 3.26 -13.77 -6.01
CA ALA A 172 2.44 -13.68 -4.80
C ALA A 172 1.27 -12.70 -4.97
N PHE A 173 1.53 -11.50 -5.51
CA PHE A 173 0.46 -10.54 -5.82
C PHE A 173 -0.50 -11.05 -6.89
N LEU A 174 0.01 -11.69 -7.95
CA LEU A 174 -0.86 -12.34 -8.94
C LEU A 174 -1.70 -13.44 -8.31
N GLY A 175 -1.14 -14.24 -7.40
CA GLY A 175 -1.89 -15.24 -6.65
C GLY A 175 -3.08 -14.65 -5.91
N MET A 176 -2.94 -13.47 -5.30
CA MET A 176 -4.05 -12.77 -4.66
C MET A 176 -5.12 -12.33 -5.67
N VAL A 177 -4.73 -11.84 -6.86
CA VAL A 177 -5.67 -11.45 -7.92
C VAL A 177 -6.49 -12.65 -8.43
N PHE A 178 -5.91 -13.84 -8.43
CA PHE A 178 -6.53 -15.08 -8.90
C PHE A 178 -7.17 -15.93 -7.78
N ALA A 179 -7.11 -15.50 -6.51
CA ALA A 179 -7.55 -16.29 -5.36
C ALA A 179 -9.03 -16.65 -5.42
N ASP A 180 -9.87 -15.72 -5.83
CA ASP A 180 -11.33 -15.82 -5.73
C ASP A 180 -12.04 -16.24 -7.04
N ILE A 181 -11.30 -16.70 -8.06
CA ILE A 181 -11.87 -17.11 -9.37
C ILE A 181 -13.02 -18.11 -9.24
N ARG A 182 -12.97 -18.97 -8.20
CA ARG A 182 -13.96 -20.02 -7.99
C ARG A 182 -15.27 -19.53 -7.36
N VAL A 183 -15.31 -18.29 -6.87
CA VAL A 183 -16.48 -17.72 -6.18
C VAL A 183 -17.58 -17.27 -7.16
N GLY A 184 -17.31 -17.28 -8.47
CA GLY A 184 -18.24 -16.83 -9.51
C GLY A 184 -17.72 -15.61 -10.28
N ILE A 185 -18.63 -14.91 -10.98
CA ILE A 185 -18.27 -13.76 -11.81
C ILE A 185 -17.62 -12.63 -10.98
N GLU A 186 -18.04 -12.47 -9.74
CA GLU A 186 -17.45 -11.46 -8.82
C GLU A 186 -15.97 -11.72 -8.57
N GLY A 187 -15.55 -12.98 -8.48
CA GLY A 187 -14.14 -13.36 -8.34
C GLY A 187 -13.26 -13.02 -9.54
N TRP A 188 -13.85 -12.70 -10.70
CA TRP A 188 -13.13 -12.28 -11.89
C TRP A 188 -12.89 -10.77 -11.95
N ILE A 189 -13.54 -9.98 -11.10
CA ILE A 189 -13.39 -8.52 -11.07
C ILE A 189 -11.92 -8.10 -10.94
N PRO A 190 -11.10 -8.66 -10.01
CA PRO A 190 -9.69 -8.30 -9.90
C PRO A 190 -8.90 -8.56 -11.18
N ILE A 191 -9.24 -9.63 -11.92
CA ILE A 191 -8.58 -9.98 -13.19
C ILE A 191 -8.94 -8.95 -14.28
N PHE A 192 -10.21 -8.57 -14.40
CA PHE A 192 -10.62 -7.55 -15.34
C PHE A 192 -9.95 -6.20 -15.05
N VAL A 193 -9.84 -5.83 -13.77
CA VAL A 193 -9.14 -4.61 -13.33
C VAL A 193 -7.64 -4.69 -13.65
N LEU A 194 -7.01 -5.86 -13.45
CA LEU A 194 -5.61 -6.09 -13.81
C LEU A 194 -5.41 -5.89 -15.33
N LEU A 195 -6.26 -6.51 -16.15
CA LEU A 195 -6.19 -6.40 -17.62
C LEU A 195 -6.42 -4.97 -18.10
N ALA A 196 -7.40 -4.27 -17.51
CA ALA A 196 -7.66 -2.86 -17.81
C ALA A 196 -6.46 -1.98 -17.44
N SER A 197 -5.89 -2.16 -16.26
CA SER A 197 -4.69 -1.43 -15.82
C SER A 197 -3.49 -1.70 -16.73
N ALA A 198 -3.31 -2.96 -17.17
CA ALA A 198 -2.26 -3.32 -18.13
C ALA A 198 -2.50 -2.66 -19.50
N ALA A 199 -3.75 -2.58 -19.97
CA ALA A 199 -4.10 -1.88 -21.19
C ALA A 199 -3.82 -0.38 -21.10
N PHE A 200 -4.18 0.28 -19.97
CA PHE A 200 -3.83 1.69 -19.73
C PHE A 200 -2.31 1.90 -19.74
N MET A 201 -1.54 1.00 -19.11
CA MET A 201 -0.08 1.08 -19.12
C MET A 201 0.48 0.91 -20.52
N ALA A 202 -0.04 -0.03 -21.31
CA ALA A 202 0.37 -0.23 -22.71
C ALA A 202 0.06 1.00 -23.58
N LEU A 203 -1.11 1.62 -23.40
CA LEU A 203 -1.47 2.87 -24.06
C LEU A 203 -0.51 4.00 -23.67
N CYS A 204 -0.18 4.14 -22.39
CA CYS A 204 0.83 5.10 -21.95
C CYS A 204 2.19 4.81 -22.62
N GLY A 205 2.61 3.54 -22.72
CA GLY A 205 3.84 3.12 -23.40
C GLY A 205 3.89 3.53 -24.88
N LEU A 206 2.77 3.46 -25.58
CA LEU A 206 2.67 3.96 -26.96
C LEU A 206 2.74 5.49 -27.04
N LEU A 207 2.08 6.17 -26.09
CA LEU A 207 2.03 7.64 -26.05
C LEU A 207 3.37 8.26 -25.61
N ILE A 208 4.21 7.58 -24.83
CA ILE A 208 5.56 8.04 -24.44
C ILE A 208 6.42 8.34 -25.67
N LYS A 209 6.25 7.58 -26.75
CA LYS A 209 6.98 7.85 -28.00
C LYS A 209 6.71 9.24 -28.57
N LYS A 210 5.52 9.81 -28.30
CA LYS A 210 5.12 11.14 -28.75
C LYS A 210 5.23 12.22 -27.66
N PHE A 211 4.97 11.85 -26.40
CA PHE A 211 4.90 12.76 -25.26
C PHE A 211 5.76 12.27 -24.09
N LYS A 212 7.03 12.66 -24.05
CA LYS A 212 7.98 12.21 -23.02
C LYS A 212 7.58 12.50 -21.57
N TRP A 213 6.73 13.51 -21.31
CA TRP A 213 6.26 13.81 -19.96
C TRP A 213 5.37 12.70 -19.38
N ILE A 214 4.69 11.92 -20.24
CA ILE A 214 3.85 10.79 -19.83
C ILE A 214 4.67 9.70 -19.12
N GLU A 215 5.95 9.53 -19.46
CA GLU A 215 6.85 8.57 -18.82
C GLU A 215 6.85 8.70 -17.31
N THR A 216 6.88 9.94 -16.79
CA THR A 216 6.88 10.22 -15.34
C THR A 216 5.56 9.86 -14.66
N TYR A 217 4.44 9.92 -15.38
CA TYR A 217 3.08 9.75 -14.81
C TYR A 217 2.37 8.47 -15.27
N ALA A 218 2.98 7.68 -16.15
CA ALA A 218 2.37 6.50 -16.75
C ALA A 218 1.79 5.52 -15.71
N MET A 219 2.55 5.27 -14.64
CA MET A 219 2.13 4.39 -13.56
C MET A 219 0.92 4.96 -12.80
N SER A 220 0.93 6.25 -12.48
CA SER A 220 -0.21 6.91 -11.80
C SER A 220 -1.46 6.92 -12.69
N ILE A 221 -1.31 7.18 -13.97
CA ILE A 221 -2.42 7.16 -14.95
C ILE A 221 -3.02 5.76 -15.05
N SER A 222 -2.18 4.72 -15.15
CA SER A 222 -2.63 3.33 -15.18
C SER A 222 -3.37 2.92 -13.89
N MET A 223 -2.87 3.33 -12.73
CA MET A 223 -3.51 3.04 -11.44
C MET A 223 -4.88 3.73 -11.34
N VAL A 224 -4.96 5.02 -11.63
CA VAL A 224 -6.23 5.78 -11.60
C VAL A 224 -7.20 5.21 -12.64
N GLY A 225 -6.74 4.91 -13.85
CA GLY A 225 -7.55 4.27 -14.89
C GLY A 225 -8.12 2.93 -14.46
N GLY A 226 -7.30 2.08 -13.83
CA GLY A 226 -7.73 0.81 -13.25
C GLY A 226 -8.75 0.99 -12.13
N MET A 227 -8.58 1.99 -11.25
CA MET A 227 -9.54 2.30 -10.18
C MET A 227 -10.89 2.76 -10.75
N ILE A 228 -10.88 3.66 -11.74
CA ILE A 228 -12.12 4.11 -12.41
C ILE A 228 -12.81 2.92 -13.06
N PHE A 229 -12.06 2.08 -13.76
CA PHE A 229 -12.61 0.86 -14.36
C PHE A 229 -13.22 -0.07 -13.32
N ALA A 230 -12.55 -0.28 -12.16
CA ALA A 230 -13.07 -1.08 -11.06
C ALA A 230 -14.40 -0.53 -10.52
N CYS A 231 -14.50 0.79 -10.33
CA CYS A 231 -15.73 1.46 -9.89
C CYS A 231 -16.90 1.28 -10.87
N ILE A 232 -16.61 1.14 -12.17
CA ILE A 232 -17.64 0.94 -13.22
C ILE A 232 -18.03 -0.54 -13.31
N ILE A 233 -17.05 -1.45 -13.34
CA ILE A 233 -17.30 -2.87 -13.59
C ILE A 233 -17.95 -3.57 -12.39
N THR A 234 -17.57 -3.20 -11.16
CA THR A 234 -18.08 -3.85 -9.93
C THR A 234 -19.61 -3.81 -9.86
N PRO A 235 -20.31 -2.66 -9.91
CA PRO A 235 -21.76 -2.64 -9.81
C PRO A 235 -22.47 -3.28 -11.02
N LEU A 236 -21.78 -3.50 -12.13
CA LEU A 236 -22.34 -4.19 -13.31
C LEU A 236 -22.33 -5.71 -13.15
N LEU A 237 -21.33 -6.25 -12.43
CA LEU A 237 -21.15 -7.70 -12.25
C LEU A 237 -21.70 -8.23 -10.92
N THR A 238 -21.91 -7.37 -9.92
CA THR A 238 -22.46 -7.71 -8.59
C THR A 238 -23.98 -7.53 -8.46
N LYS A 239 -24.68 -7.44 -9.60
CA LYS A 239 -26.17 -7.35 -9.62
C LYS A 239 -26.82 -8.71 -9.49
#